data_a0484ce83289ff34cf132f07ebee0d41
#
_entry.id   a0484ce83289ff34cf132f07ebee0d41
#
_cell.length_a   1.000
_cell.length_b   1.000
_cell.length_c   1.000
_cell.angle_alpha   90.00
_cell.angle_beta   90.00
_cell.angle_gamma   90.00
#
_symmetry.space_group_name_H-M   'P 1'
#
loop_
_entity.id
_entity.type
_entity.pdbx_description
1 polymer ?
#
loop_
_entity_poly.entity_id
_entity_poly.type
_entity_poly.pdbx_seq_one_letter_code
_entity_poly.pdbx_strand_id
1 'polypeptide(L)'
;NIPAGPVYSPAQAVDDPHVRQAQILRDVDFPGLPVPAPISDTPVRFSASSAGIRTRAPLLGEHTDAVLAELGYSEAEIAELRAQRAI
;
A
#
# COMPACT_ATOMS: atom_id res chain seq x y z
N ASN A 1 -3.92 38.54 -12.99
CA ASN A 1 -4.13 37.15 -12.57
C ASN A 1 -3.20 36.83 -11.43
N ILE A 2 -3.76 36.58 -10.25
CA ILE A 2 -3.00 36.13 -9.06
C ILE A 2 -3.31 34.64 -8.92
N PRO A 3 -2.30 33.75 -8.94
CA PRO A 3 -2.53 32.33 -8.63
C PRO A 3 -2.98 32.21 -7.17
N ALA A 4 -4.19 31.71 -6.97
CA ALA A 4 -4.73 31.49 -5.65
C ALA A 4 -5.48 30.16 -5.62
N GLY A 5 -5.43 29.48 -4.48
CA GLY A 5 -6.13 28.24 -4.25
C GLY A 5 -6.41 28.01 -2.76
N PRO A 6 -7.32 27.11 -2.42
CA PRO A 6 -7.62 26.79 -1.03
C PRO A 6 -6.44 26.05 -0.38
N VAL A 7 -6.29 26.25 0.93
CA VAL A 7 -5.37 25.45 1.76
C VAL A 7 -6.21 24.38 2.44
N TYR A 8 -6.04 23.14 2.04
CA TYR A 8 -6.80 22.00 2.56
C TYR A 8 -6.11 21.32 3.73
N SER A 9 -6.88 20.81 4.67
CA SER A 9 -6.43 19.74 5.56
C SER A 9 -6.27 18.43 4.78
N PRO A 10 -5.53 17.44 5.29
CA PRO A 10 -5.42 16.12 4.63
C PRO A 10 -6.77 15.46 4.35
N ALA A 11 -7.72 15.53 5.28
CA ALA A 11 -9.06 15.01 5.09
C ALA A 11 -9.81 15.70 3.93
N GLN A 12 -9.76 17.03 3.88
CA GLN A 12 -10.36 17.79 2.78
C GLN A 12 -9.73 17.48 1.42
N ALA A 13 -8.41 17.27 1.39
CA ALA A 13 -7.71 16.89 0.15
C ALA A 13 -8.13 15.51 -0.35
N VAL A 14 -8.32 14.54 0.54
CA VAL A 14 -8.79 13.18 0.20
C VAL A 14 -10.21 13.22 -0.40
N ASP A 15 -11.06 14.11 0.09
CA ASP A 15 -12.46 14.23 -0.35
C ASP A 15 -12.66 15.23 -1.49
N ASP A 16 -11.60 15.89 -1.95
CA ASP A 16 -11.69 16.87 -3.04
C ASP A 16 -12.11 16.22 -4.36
N PRO A 17 -13.15 16.76 -5.04
CA PRO A 17 -13.66 16.19 -6.28
C PRO A 17 -12.61 16.10 -7.40
N HIS A 18 -11.67 17.06 -7.47
CA HIS A 18 -10.59 17.04 -8.47
C HIS A 18 -9.61 15.90 -8.19
N VAL A 19 -9.23 15.70 -6.92
CA VAL A 19 -8.34 14.60 -6.51
C VAL A 19 -8.98 13.25 -6.83
N ARG A 20 -10.29 13.09 -6.56
CA ARG A 20 -11.06 11.89 -6.89
C ARG A 20 -11.16 11.68 -8.41
N GLN A 21 -11.51 12.70 -9.17
CA GLN A 21 -11.63 12.62 -10.63
C GLN A 21 -10.29 12.35 -11.32
N ALA A 22 -9.21 12.93 -10.82
CA ALA A 22 -7.86 12.74 -11.35
C ALA A 22 -7.27 11.35 -11.02
N GLN A 23 -7.97 10.55 -10.18
CA GLN A 23 -7.53 9.23 -9.74
C GLN A 23 -6.12 9.24 -9.13
N ILE A 24 -5.82 10.28 -8.37
CA ILE A 24 -4.54 10.44 -7.65
C ILE A 24 -4.49 9.48 -6.45
N LEU A 25 -5.65 9.14 -5.90
CA LEU A 25 -5.80 8.19 -4.80
C LEU A 25 -6.55 6.95 -5.28
N ARG A 26 -6.15 5.81 -4.74
CA ARG A 26 -6.81 4.52 -4.90
C ARG A 26 -7.17 3.96 -3.53
N ASP A 27 -8.41 3.55 -3.38
CA ASP A 27 -8.87 2.90 -2.16
C ASP A 27 -8.37 1.45 -2.14
N VAL A 28 -7.67 1.08 -1.06
CA VAL A 28 -7.02 -0.23 -0.89
C VAL A 28 -7.45 -0.82 0.45
N ASP A 29 -7.85 -2.09 0.41
CA ASP A 29 -8.22 -2.83 1.62
C ASP A 29 -6.99 -3.20 2.46
N PHE A 30 -7.07 -2.92 3.76
CA PHE A 30 -6.07 -3.34 4.73
C PHE A 30 -6.71 -4.18 5.84
N PRO A 31 -6.10 -5.30 6.23
CA PRO A 31 -6.56 -6.08 7.38
C PRO A 31 -6.65 -5.21 8.64
N GLY A 32 -7.78 -5.31 9.34
CA GLY A 32 -8.01 -4.55 10.57
C GLY A 32 -8.59 -3.14 10.38
N LEU A 33 -8.70 -2.64 9.15
CA LEU A 33 -9.44 -1.41 8.87
C LEU A 33 -10.90 -1.72 8.50
N PRO A 34 -11.87 -0.95 9.01
CA PRO A 34 -13.30 -1.16 8.71
C PRO A 34 -13.69 -0.73 7.30
N VAL A 35 -12.86 0.10 6.65
CA VAL A 35 -13.06 0.63 5.29
C VAL A 35 -11.72 0.70 4.57
N PRO A 36 -11.72 0.65 3.21
CA PRO A 36 -10.51 0.82 2.43
C PRO A 36 -9.80 2.15 2.74
N ALA A 37 -8.47 2.14 2.72
CA ALA A 37 -7.66 3.34 2.93
C ALA A 37 -7.29 3.98 1.59
N PRO A 38 -7.40 5.30 1.45
CA PRO A 38 -6.95 6.01 0.25
C PRO A 38 -5.43 6.09 0.22
N ILE A 39 -4.82 5.43 -0.77
CA ILE A 39 -3.37 5.41 -0.99
C ILE A 39 -3.04 6.16 -2.27
N SER A 40 -1.96 6.94 -2.25
CA SER A 40 -1.47 7.62 -3.45
C SER A 40 -1.10 6.61 -4.53
N ASP A 41 -1.73 6.74 -5.70
CA ASP A 41 -1.35 5.95 -6.87
C ASP A 41 -0.18 6.62 -7.61
N THR A 42 0.41 5.93 -8.57
CA THR A 42 1.46 6.51 -9.41
C THR A 42 0.92 7.68 -10.25
N PRO A 43 1.62 8.81 -10.32
CA PRO A 43 1.24 9.90 -11.20
C PRO A 43 1.57 9.61 -12.68
N VAL A 44 2.34 8.54 -12.94
CA VAL A 44 2.77 8.17 -14.29
C VAL A 44 1.66 7.40 -15.00
N ARG A 45 1.32 7.84 -16.20
CA ARG A 45 0.35 7.18 -17.09
C ARG A 45 1.05 6.65 -18.32
N PHE A 46 0.82 5.38 -18.64
CA PHE A 46 1.34 4.72 -19.83
C PHE A 46 0.23 4.55 -20.86
N SER A 47 0.54 4.75 -22.13
CA SER A 47 -0.41 4.56 -23.23
C SER A 47 -0.57 3.09 -23.67
N ALA A 48 0.46 2.26 -23.45
CA ALA A 48 0.49 0.88 -23.95
C ALA A 48 0.61 -0.18 -22.85
N SER A 49 0.72 0.20 -21.58
CA SER A 49 0.78 -0.71 -20.44
C SER A 49 0.01 -0.16 -19.25
N SER A 50 -0.45 -1.05 -18.38
CA SER A 50 -1.10 -0.65 -17.13
C SER A 50 -0.05 -0.32 -16.06
N ALA A 51 -0.27 0.77 -15.34
CA ALA A 51 0.45 1.12 -14.12
C ALA A 51 -0.55 1.25 -12.97
N GLY A 52 -0.08 1.14 -11.75
CA GLY A 52 -0.87 1.34 -10.53
C GLY A 52 -0.53 0.34 -9.44
N ILE A 53 -1.17 0.52 -8.30
CA ILE A 53 -1.04 -0.37 -7.14
C ILE A 53 -1.59 -1.74 -7.52
N ARG A 54 -0.76 -2.78 -7.42
CA ARG A 54 -1.14 -4.18 -7.68
C ARG A 54 -1.53 -4.90 -6.40
N THR A 55 -0.82 -4.60 -5.32
CA THR A 55 -1.03 -5.17 -3.99
C THR A 55 -0.90 -4.07 -2.96
N ARG A 56 -1.55 -4.23 -1.81
CA ARG A 56 -1.34 -3.35 -0.68
C ARG A 56 0.08 -3.50 -0.11
N ALA A 57 0.49 -2.55 0.72
CA ALA A 57 1.68 -2.72 1.54
C ALA A 57 1.51 -3.92 2.50
N PRO A 58 2.53 -4.76 2.69
CA PRO A 58 2.46 -5.89 3.59
C PRO A 58 2.39 -5.43 5.05
N LEU A 59 1.78 -6.26 5.89
CA LEU A 59 1.89 -6.14 7.34
C LEU A 59 3.28 -6.60 7.81
N LEU A 60 3.65 -6.19 9.02
CA LEU A 60 4.91 -6.64 9.62
C LEU A 60 4.96 -8.16 9.68
N GLY A 61 6.01 -8.77 9.12
CA GLY A 61 6.22 -10.21 9.10
C GLY A 61 5.36 -11.00 8.11
N GLU A 62 4.47 -10.36 7.34
CA GLU A 62 3.52 -11.06 6.46
C GLU A 62 4.19 -11.98 5.42
N HIS A 63 5.37 -11.62 4.96
CA HIS A 63 6.10 -12.39 3.95
C HIS A 63 7.29 -13.19 4.52
N THR A 64 7.49 -13.18 5.83
CA THR A 64 8.66 -13.79 6.47
C THR A 64 8.80 -15.26 6.10
N ASP A 65 7.74 -16.04 6.23
CA ASP A 65 7.77 -17.48 5.97
C ASP A 65 8.01 -17.77 4.48
N ALA A 66 7.35 -17.01 3.61
CA ALA A 66 7.54 -17.17 2.17
C ALA A 66 8.97 -16.85 1.73
N VAL A 67 9.55 -15.76 2.25
CA VAL A 67 10.93 -15.38 1.94
C VAL A 67 11.94 -16.40 2.46
N LEU A 68 11.76 -16.91 3.68
CA LEU A 68 12.64 -17.93 4.25
C LEU A 68 12.51 -19.25 3.48
N ALA A 69 11.32 -19.65 3.07
CA ALA A 69 11.12 -20.84 2.24
C ALA A 69 11.81 -20.70 0.87
N GLU A 70 11.74 -19.52 0.23
CA GLU A 70 12.47 -19.22 -1.01
C GLU A 70 14.00 -19.31 -0.83
N LEU A 71 14.51 -18.98 0.37
CA LEU A 71 15.91 -19.11 0.73
C LEU A 71 16.33 -20.55 1.08
N GLY A 72 15.38 -21.49 1.09
CA GLY A 72 15.63 -22.92 1.31
C GLY A 72 15.45 -23.39 2.75
N TYR A 73 14.93 -22.55 3.65
CA TYR A 73 14.60 -23.00 5.00
C TYR A 73 13.35 -23.89 4.98
N SER A 74 13.40 -24.98 5.72
CA SER A 74 12.26 -25.86 5.95
C SER A 74 11.28 -25.23 6.93
N GLU A 75 10.04 -25.70 6.92
CA GLU A 75 9.00 -25.25 7.88
C GLU A 75 9.44 -25.46 9.35
N ALA A 76 10.19 -26.55 9.62
CA ALA A 76 10.72 -26.83 10.95
C ALA A 76 11.76 -25.80 11.40
N GLU A 77 12.68 -25.42 10.51
CA GLU A 77 13.69 -24.38 10.79
C GLU A 77 13.05 -23.02 10.99
N ILE A 78 12.04 -22.66 10.18
CA ILE A 78 11.27 -21.42 10.34
C ILE A 78 10.55 -21.40 11.71
N ALA A 79 9.96 -22.52 12.09
CA ALA A 79 9.29 -22.64 13.40
C ALA A 79 10.30 -22.50 14.55
N GLU A 80 11.50 -23.03 14.43
CA GLU A 80 12.56 -22.89 15.43
C GLU A 80 13.04 -21.44 15.54
N LEU A 81 13.28 -20.74 14.41
CA LEU A 81 13.64 -19.33 14.40
C LEU A 81 12.58 -18.48 15.10
N ARG A 82 11.31 -18.80 14.91
CA ARG A 82 10.20 -18.12 15.58
C ARG A 82 10.18 -18.40 17.08
N ALA A 83 10.44 -19.65 17.49
CA ALA A 83 10.51 -20.01 18.91
C ALA A 83 11.67 -19.30 19.62
N GLN A 84 12.78 -19.08 18.93
CA GLN A 84 13.94 -18.32 19.40
C GLN A 84 13.74 -16.79 19.33
N ARG A 85 12.61 -16.29 18.80
CA ARG A 85 12.33 -14.89 18.57
C ARG A 85 13.37 -14.21 17.65
N ALA A 86 13.92 -14.95 16.72
CA ALA A 86 14.79 -14.43 15.68
C ALA A 86 13.99 -13.78 14.53
N ILE A 87 12.72 -14.18 14.40
CA ILE A 87 11.73 -13.65 13.46
C ILE A 87 10.38 -13.47 14.14
#